data_53942f4246274db69811bf1cb76ebc43
#
_entry.id   53942f4246274db69811bf1cb76ebc43
#
_cell.length_a   1.000
_cell.length_b   1.000
_cell.length_c   1.000
_cell.angle_alpha   90.00
_cell.angle_beta   90.00
_cell.angle_gamma   90.00
#
_symmetry.space_group_name_H-M   'P 1'
#
loop_
_entity.id
_entity.type
_entity.pdbx_description
1 polymer ?
#
loop_
_entity_poly.entity_id
_entity_poly.type
_entity_poly.pdbx_seq_one_letter_code
_entity_poly.pdbx_strand_id
1 'polypeptide(L)'
;MEINRFISTSDHDQDVVDFLNTVYDMAAEKGWSDLHFETLLNGDVEVRARILGQLRIIETLPKHMAHTLDIKMRYRCDLDVADNRLEQDGRFMQECHGRRIDVRYNRVTTTNGFSKVTRLLDSANAGKPIEDLSMPPAVERMFRAALALREGLILTTGPTGSGKTTTLYAGLGHLNEEYRKIVTAEDPVEYRMERVQQIPVGEGTGRTFHTALRAMMRQDPDIILVGEIRDQETAVAAMRAGMTGHLVLSTLHANSAVDAYFRLEDLGVPRHILAASVKIIIAQRIIKIVCPHCAKEQPVEFPEFFTSWGMEPPETEMVGAGCDACSGVGYISRMALFECIRMTKEFRDALGDREAMQRVADRQPQYQPLAKTALNLVLQKKTNSRALVEGLSDAE
;
A
#
# COMPACT_ATOMS: atom_id res chain seq x y z
N MET A 1 -27.65 -4.17 10.08
CA MET A 1 -26.55 -5.16 10.05
C MET A 1 -26.76 -6.10 11.24
N GLU A 2 -27.01 -7.41 11.00
CA GLU A 2 -27.46 -8.34 12.07
C GLU A 2 -26.25 -8.96 12.81
N ILE A 3 -25.46 -8.17 13.50
CA ILE A 3 -24.46 -8.68 14.46
C ILE A 3 -25.08 -8.89 15.85
N ASN A 4 -26.24 -8.30 16.13
CA ASN A 4 -26.96 -8.38 17.41
C ASN A 4 -27.47 -9.78 17.83
N ARG A 5 -27.18 -10.86 17.09
CA ARG A 5 -27.63 -12.23 17.42
C ARG A 5 -26.74 -12.96 18.43
N PHE A 6 -25.55 -12.48 18.71
CA PHE A 6 -24.54 -13.24 19.49
C PHE A 6 -24.56 -12.98 21.01
N ILE A 7 -25.48 -12.18 21.54
CA ILE A 7 -25.46 -11.74 22.95
C ILE A 7 -26.39 -12.55 23.85
N SER A 8 -26.95 -13.69 23.41
CA SER A 8 -28.05 -14.34 24.12
C SER A 8 -27.82 -15.77 24.63
N THR A 9 -26.61 -16.32 24.56
CA THR A 9 -26.34 -17.68 25.03
C THR A 9 -25.64 -17.71 26.38
N SER A 10 -25.77 -18.78 27.14
CA SER A 10 -25.11 -18.97 28.45
C SER A 10 -23.63 -19.33 28.34
N ASP A 11 -23.08 -19.45 27.12
CA ASP A 11 -21.68 -19.77 26.85
C ASP A 11 -20.97 -18.57 26.20
N HIS A 12 -20.52 -17.64 27.04
CA HIS A 12 -19.80 -16.43 26.63
C HIS A 12 -18.50 -16.70 25.85
N ASP A 13 -17.88 -17.86 26.04
CA ASP A 13 -16.64 -18.23 25.37
C ASP A 13 -16.89 -18.53 23.87
N GLN A 14 -18.00 -19.25 23.58
CA GLN A 14 -18.37 -19.57 22.21
C GLN A 14 -18.89 -18.32 21.49
N ASP A 15 -19.65 -17.46 22.17
CA ASP A 15 -20.13 -16.20 21.59
C ASP A 15 -19.00 -15.29 21.09
N VAL A 16 -17.90 -15.20 21.86
CA VAL A 16 -16.71 -14.42 21.46
C VAL A 16 -15.99 -15.04 20.26
N VAL A 17 -15.89 -16.37 20.20
CA VAL A 17 -15.27 -17.07 19.06
C VAL A 17 -16.08 -16.85 17.79
N ASP A 18 -17.40 -17.00 17.87
CA ASP A 18 -18.31 -16.82 16.73
C ASP A 18 -18.33 -15.37 16.26
N PHE A 19 -18.31 -14.42 17.20
CA PHE A 19 -18.15 -12.99 16.87
C PHE A 19 -16.84 -12.73 16.13
N LEU A 20 -15.69 -13.21 16.63
CA LEU A 20 -14.40 -13.02 15.98
C LEU A 20 -14.39 -13.61 14.58
N ASN A 21 -14.90 -14.83 14.39
CA ASN A 21 -14.97 -15.44 13.06
C ASN A 21 -15.84 -14.59 12.13
N THR A 22 -17.03 -14.18 12.57
CA THR A 22 -17.96 -13.37 11.78
C THR A 22 -17.33 -12.03 11.36
N VAL A 23 -16.66 -11.33 12.28
CA VAL A 23 -16.06 -10.03 11.94
C VAL A 23 -14.87 -10.15 11.00
N TYR A 24 -14.07 -11.23 11.11
CA TYR A 24 -13.01 -11.51 10.15
C TYR A 24 -13.55 -11.92 8.77
N ASP A 25 -14.61 -12.72 8.72
CA ASP A 25 -15.30 -13.08 7.47
C ASP A 25 -15.82 -11.83 6.75
N MET A 26 -16.51 -10.94 7.49
CA MET A 26 -16.98 -9.67 6.96
C MET A 26 -15.81 -8.77 6.48
N ALA A 27 -14.73 -8.71 7.25
CA ALA A 27 -13.57 -7.93 6.88
C ALA A 27 -12.91 -8.43 5.59
N ALA A 28 -12.79 -9.75 5.44
CA ALA A 28 -12.25 -10.38 4.24
C ALA A 28 -13.17 -10.19 3.02
N GLU A 29 -14.50 -10.34 3.19
CA GLU A 29 -15.48 -10.16 2.13
C GLU A 29 -15.52 -8.71 1.63
N LYS A 30 -15.54 -7.75 2.58
CA LYS A 30 -15.68 -6.31 2.27
C LYS A 30 -14.35 -5.60 2.04
N GLY A 31 -13.22 -6.31 2.13
CA GLY A 31 -11.89 -5.75 1.90
C GLY A 31 -11.47 -4.71 2.95
N TRP A 32 -11.86 -4.88 4.22
CA TRP A 32 -11.39 -4.05 5.31
C TRP A 32 -9.91 -4.36 5.59
N SER A 33 -9.12 -3.33 5.84
CA SER A 33 -7.68 -3.52 6.02
C SER A 33 -7.28 -3.84 7.46
N ASP A 34 -7.95 -3.21 8.43
CA ASP A 34 -7.61 -3.36 9.84
C ASP A 34 -8.90 -3.43 10.69
N LEU A 35 -8.83 -4.21 11.78
CA LEU A 35 -9.84 -4.21 12.84
C LEU A 35 -9.19 -3.71 14.13
N HIS A 36 -9.87 -2.82 14.80
CA HIS A 36 -9.47 -2.24 16.08
C HIS A 36 -10.45 -2.69 17.16
N PHE A 37 -9.92 -3.16 18.29
CA PHE A 37 -10.68 -3.57 19.46
C PHE A 37 -10.17 -2.75 20.65
N GLU A 38 -10.92 -1.75 21.09
CA GLU A 38 -10.46 -0.76 22.06
C GLU A 38 -11.36 -0.72 23.29
N THR A 39 -10.77 -0.86 24.47
CA THR A 39 -11.51 -0.80 25.72
C THR A 39 -11.90 0.65 26.04
N LEU A 40 -13.18 0.90 26.21
CA LEU A 40 -13.75 2.19 26.58
C LEU A 40 -13.67 2.44 28.11
N LEU A 41 -13.94 3.67 28.55
CA LEU A 41 -13.91 4.05 29.96
C LEU A 41 -14.90 3.24 30.84
N ASN A 42 -16.05 2.83 30.28
CA ASN A 42 -17.03 2.00 30.96
C ASN A 42 -16.68 0.51 31.01
N GLY A 43 -15.57 0.12 30.36
CA GLY A 43 -15.08 -1.25 30.23
C GLY A 43 -15.62 -2.02 29.05
N ASP A 44 -16.56 -1.49 28.26
CA ASP A 44 -17.00 -2.09 27.02
C ASP A 44 -15.88 -2.06 25.97
N VAL A 45 -15.98 -2.89 24.93
CA VAL A 45 -15.00 -2.93 23.85
C VAL A 45 -15.65 -2.41 22.57
N GLU A 46 -15.18 -1.25 22.10
CA GLU A 46 -15.55 -0.73 20.79
C GLU A 46 -14.75 -1.44 19.70
N VAL A 47 -15.45 -2.01 18.73
CA VAL A 47 -14.87 -2.67 17.56
C VAL A 47 -15.04 -1.76 16.36
N ARG A 48 -13.91 -1.36 15.76
CA ARG A 48 -13.88 -0.50 14.58
C ARG A 48 -13.17 -1.18 13.44
N ALA A 49 -13.67 -1.00 12.23
CA ALA A 49 -12.99 -1.43 11.00
C ALA A 49 -12.41 -0.24 10.24
N ARG A 50 -11.25 -0.41 9.64
CA ARG A 50 -10.68 0.55 8.69
C ARG A 50 -11.16 0.22 7.29
N ILE A 51 -12.05 1.06 6.77
CA ILE A 51 -12.73 0.89 5.48
C ILE A 51 -12.25 2.01 4.56
N LEU A 52 -11.52 1.66 3.51
CA LEU A 52 -10.94 2.63 2.55
C LEU A 52 -10.16 3.77 3.25
N GLY A 53 -9.44 3.43 4.34
CA GLY A 53 -8.66 4.37 5.15
C GLY A 53 -9.42 5.05 6.29
N GLN A 54 -10.76 5.00 6.34
CA GLN A 54 -11.57 5.58 7.41
C GLN A 54 -11.94 4.55 8.47
N LEU A 55 -11.87 4.92 9.74
CA LEU A 55 -12.35 4.09 10.84
C LEU A 55 -13.88 4.24 10.99
N ARG A 56 -14.57 3.10 11.12
CA ARG A 56 -16.02 3.01 11.38
C ARG A 56 -16.30 2.04 12.51
N ILE A 57 -17.17 2.44 13.41
CA ILE A 57 -17.68 1.55 14.47
C ILE A 57 -18.52 0.47 13.80
N ILE A 58 -18.19 -0.78 14.11
CA ILE A 58 -18.90 -1.96 13.62
C ILE A 58 -19.80 -2.53 14.71
N GLU A 59 -19.27 -2.58 15.96
CA GLU A 59 -19.98 -3.15 17.10
C GLU A 59 -19.42 -2.60 18.41
N THR A 60 -20.16 -2.73 19.49
CA THR A 60 -19.68 -2.49 20.85
C THR A 60 -20.01 -3.71 21.70
N LEU A 61 -18.97 -4.39 22.16
CA LEU A 61 -19.11 -5.58 23.01
C LEU A 61 -19.19 -5.17 24.48
N PRO A 62 -20.06 -5.78 25.28
CA PRO A 62 -20.18 -5.48 26.68
C PRO A 62 -18.93 -5.92 27.47
N LYS A 63 -18.63 -5.21 28.55
CA LYS A 63 -17.40 -5.38 29.36
C LYS A 63 -17.13 -6.82 29.83
N HIS A 64 -18.17 -7.64 30.05
CA HIS A 64 -18.00 -9.03 30.48
C HIS A 64 -17.33 -9.89 29.40
N MET A 65 -17.40 -9.52 28.12
CA MET A 65 -16.74 -10.21 27.01
C MET A 65 -15.30 -9.75 26.81
N ALA A 66 -14.87 -8.62 27.38
CA ALA A 66 -13.56 -8.00 27.13
C ALA A 66 -12.39 -8.92 27.50
N HIS A 67 -12.48 -9.62 28.63
CA HIS A 67 -11.43 -10.54 29.10
C HIS A 67 -11.32 -11.78 28.20
N THR A 68 -12.44 -12.41 27.89
CA THR A 68 -12.50 -13.57 26.99
C THR A 68 -11.97 -13.20 25.59
N LEU A 69 -12.35 -12.04 25.05
CA LEU A 69 -11.87 -11.53 23.79
C LEU A 69 -10.32 -11.39 23.80
N ASP A 70 -9.76 -10.82 24.89
CA ASP A 70 -8.32 -10.68 25.03
C ASP A 70 -7.59 -12.02 25.00
N ILE A 71 -8.08 -13.00 25.76
CA ILE A 71 -7.49 -14.34 25.81
C ILE A 71 -7.60 -15.05 24.45
N LYS A 72 -8.77 -15.05 23.81
CA LYS A 72 -8.97 -15.76 22.54
C LYS A 72 -8.11 -15.18 21.41
N MET A 73 -7.93 -13.86 21.36
CA MET A 73 -7.08 -13.24 20.35
C MET A 73 -5.59 -13.56 20.57
N ARG A 74 -5.09 -13.52 21.81
CA ARG A 74 -3.72 -13.92 22.13
C ARG A 74 -3.47 -15.41 21.86
N TYR A 75 -4.43 -16.26 22.22
CA TYR A 75 -4.34 -17.69 21.95
C TYR A 75 -4.23 -18.00 20.45
N ARG A 76 -4.96 -17.29 19.58
CA ARG A 76 -4.81 -17.43 18.11
C ARG A 76 -3.41 -17.10 17.60
N CYS A 77 -2.70 -16.24 18.32
CA CYS A 77 -1.33 -15.81 17.99
C CYS A 77 -0.24 -16.63 18.69
N ASP A 78 -0.61 -17.65 19.47
CA ASP A 78 0.32 -18.44 20.31
C ASP A 78 1.12 -17.55 21.29
N LEU A 79 0.45 -16.51 21.84
CA LEU A 79 1.05 -15.56 22.77
C LEU A 79 0.76 -15.95 24.23
N ASP A 80 1.68 -15.57 25.14
CA ASP A 80 1.51 -15.78 26.56
C ASP A 80 0.33 -14.98 27.10
N VAL A 81 -0.75 -15.69 27.50
CA VAL A 81 -1.97 -15.10 28.07
C VAL A 81 -1.80 -14.71 29.53
N ALA A 82 -0.76 -15.17 30.22
CA ALA A 82 -0.48 -14.83 31.61
C ALA A 82 0.25 -13.48 31.76
N ASP A 83 1.02 -13.08 30.76
CA ASP A 83 1.69 -11.77 30.77
C ASP A 83 0.77 -10.66 30.26
N ASN A 84 0.34 -9.80 31.19
CA ASN A 84 -0.53 -8.67 30.88
C ASN A 84 0.19 -7.31 30.85
N ARG A 85 1.50 -7.28 31.08
CA ARG A 85 2.26 -6.04 31.28
C ARG A 85 2.97 -5.55 30.02
N LEU A 86 3.31 -6.45 29.11
CA LEU A 86 4.08 -6.15 27.91
C LEU A 86 3.18 -5.93 26.71
N GLU A 87 3.66 -5.12 25.79
CA GLU A 87 3.17 -5.07 24.43
C GLU A 87 3.42 -6.41 23.76
N GLN A 88 2.47 -6.87 22.97
CA GLN A 88 2.55 -8.18 22.33
C GLN A 88 2.23 -8.07 20.83
N ASP A 89 3.15 -8.58 20.04
CA ASP A 89 2.98 -8.77 18.60
C ASP A 89 2.80 -10.23 18.28
N GLY A 90 1.89 -10.51 17.36
CA GLY A 90 1.60 -11.87 16.95
C GLY A 90 1.14 -11.96 15.49
N ARG A 91 1.01 -13.20 15.02
CA ARG A 91 0.54 -13.50 13.68
C ARG A 91 -0.22 -14.80 13.68
N PHE A 92 -1.34 -14.85 12.98
CA PHE A 92 -2.10 -16.07 12.82
C PHE A 92 -2.77 -16.14 11.45
N MET A 93 -3.14 -17.35 11.04
CA MET A 93 -3.89 -17.58 9.82
C MET A 93 -5.37 -17.71 10.16
N GLN A 94 -6.19 -16.85 9.56
CA GLN A 94 -7.64 -16.92 9.65
C GLN A 94 -8.20 -17.51 8.36
N GLU A 95 -9.05 -18.51 8.48
CA GLU A 95 -9.80 -19.03 7.34
C GLU A 95 -11.11 -18.24 7.20
N CYS A 96 -11.31 -17.59 6.05
CA CYS A 96 -12.48 -16.78 5.73
C CYS A 96 -13.03 -17.22 4.38
N HIS A 97 -14.24 -17.82 4.36
CA HIS A 97 -14.91 -18.27 3.13
C HIS A 97 -14.00 -19.13 2.22
N GLY A 98 -13.22 -20.06 2.81
CA GLY A 98 -12.29 -20.93 2.09
C GLY A 98 -10.99 -20.25 1.62
N ARG A 99 -10.77 -18.98 1.99
CA ARG A 99 -9.52 -18.25 1.76
C ARG A 99 -8.72 -18.15 3.05
N ARG A 100 -7.41 -18.26 2.94
CA ARG A 100 -6.49 -18.07 4.05
C ARG A 100 -6.04 -16.62 4.12
N ILE A 101 -6.44 -15.92 5.17
CA ILE A 101 -6.04 -14.54 5.46
C ILE A 101 -4.94 -14.59 6.52
N ASP A 102 -3.83 -13.96 6.23
CA ASP A 102 -2.76 -13.75 7.20
C ASP A 102 -3.07 -12.52 8.05
N VAL A 103 -3.15 -12.69 9.35
CA VAL A 103 -3.52 -11.62 10.27
C VAL A 103 -2.33 -11.28 11.16
N ARG A 104 -1.86 -10.03 11.07
CA ARG A 104 -0.89 -9.47 12.01
C ARG A 104 -1.66 -8.85 13.17
N TYR A 105 -1.24 -9.15 14.37
CA TYR A 105 -1.85 -8.72 15.62
C TYR A 105 -0.84 -7.91 16.44
N ASN A 106 -1.30 -6.78 16.95
CA ASN A 106 -0.57 -6.01 17.95
C ASN A 106 -1.52 -5.69 19.11
N ARG A 107 -1.02 -5.76 20.34
CA ARG A 107 -1.72 -5.44 21.56
C ARG A 107 -0.87 -4.54 22.43
N VAL A 108 -1.47 -3.47 22.92
CA VAL A 108 -0.87 -2.57 23.90
C VAL A 108 -1.79 -2.41 25.12
N THR A 109 -1.19 -2.27 26.29
CA THR A 109 -1.92 -1.93 27.51
C THR A 109 -2.16 -0.42 27.54
N THR A 110 -3.38 -0.01 27.86
CA THR A 110 -3.80 1.38 27.97
C THR A 110 -4.37 1.68 29.36
N THR A 111 -4.59 2.94 29.67
CA THR A 111 -5.22 3.35 30.95
C THR A 111 -6.62 2.80 31.14
N ASN A 112 -7.34 2.47 30.04
CA ASN A 112 -8.71 1.97 30.10
C ASN A 112 -8.80 0.43 29.99
N GLY A 113 -7.65 -0.24 29.76
CA GLY A 113 -7.57 -1.69 29.52
C GLY A 113 -6.63 -2.01 28.39
N PHE A 114 -7.14 -2.50 27.26
CA PHE A 114 -6.33 -2.90 26.11
C PHE A 114 -6.76 -2.19 24.83
N SER A 115 -5.79 -1.87 23.99
CA SER A 115 -6.01 -1.57 22.57
C SER A 115 -5.37 -2.68 21.74
N LYS A 116 -6.12 -3.25 20.82
CA LYS A 116 -5.67 -4.31 19.92
C LYS A 116 -5.97 -3.91 18.49
N VAL A 117 -5.01 -4.14 17.63
CA VAL A 117 -5.18 -3.92 16.19
C VAL A 117 -4.82 -5.20 15.46
N THR A 118 -5.67 -5.60 14.53
CA THR A 118 -5.36 -6.68 13.60
C THR A 118 -5.37 -6.16 12.19
N ARG A 119 -4.29 -6.40 11.45
CA ARG A 119 -4.18 -6.09 10.02
C ARG A 119 -4.38 -7.35 9.21
N LEU A 120 -5.31 -7.30 8.28
CA LEU A 120 -5.64 -8.40 7.39
C LEU A 120 -4.81 -8.32 6.11
N LEU A 121 -4.02 -9.35 5.86
CA LEU A 121 -3.20 -9.49 4.66
C LEU A 121 -3.77 -10.62 3.80
N ASP A 122 -4.63 -10.26 2.86
CA ASP A 122 -5.24 -11.26 1.95
C ASP A 122 -4.21 -11.72 0.91
N SER A 123 -3.76 -12.97 1.04
CA SER A 123 -2.80 -13.59 0.12
C SER A 123 -3.32 -13.68 -1.33
N ALA A 124 -4.63 -13.60 -1.56
CA ALA A 124 -5.18 -13.48 -2.91
C ALA A 124 -4.73 -12.20 -3.64
N ASN A 125 -4.24 -11.19 -2.90
CA ASN A 125 -3.62 -10.01 -3.46
C ASN A 125 -2.12 -10.21 -3.79
N ALA A 126 -1.53 -11.32 -3.37
CA ALA A 126 -0.15 -11.67 -3.71
C ALA A 126 -0.08 -12.04 -5.18
N GLY A 127 0.70 -11.28 -5.95
CA GLY A 127 0.91 -11.59 -7.37
C GLY A 127 -0.30 -11.30 -8.27
N LYS A 128 -1.11 -10.29 -7.94
CA LYS A 128 -2.11 -9.78 -8.90
C LYS A 128 -1.43 -9.56 -10.25
N PRO A 129 -2.04 -9.99 -11.36
CA PRO A 129 -1.50 -9.74 -12.68
C PRO A 129 -1.43 -8.22 -12.95
N ILE A 130 -0.51 -7.81 -13.83
CA ILE A 130 -0.32 -6.37 -14.14
C ILE A 130 -1.60 -5.73 -14.67
N GLU A 131 -2.42 -6.48 -15.39
CA GLU A 131 -3.73 -6.08 -15.93
C GLU A 131 -4.68 -5.57 -14.83
N ASP A 132 -4.62 -6.16 -13.65
CA ASP A 132 -5.50 -5.82 -12.52
C ASP A 132 -5.06 -4.53 -11.79
N LEU A 133 -3.88 -3.98 -12.11
CA LEU A 133 -3.41 -2.72 -11.54
C LEU A 133 -4.16 -1.50 -12.09
N SER A 134 -4.97 -1.68 -13.14
CA SER A 134 -5.69 -0.59 -13.83
C SER A 134 -4.75 0.54 -14.29
N MET A 135 -3.54 0.20 -14.71
CA MET A 135 -2.60 1.16 -15.29
C MET A 135 -3.15 1.74 -16.60
N PRO A 136 -2.92 3.04 -16.89
CA PRO A 136 -3.15 3.54 -18.24
C PRO A 136 -2.37 2.72 -19.27
N PRO A 137 -2.94 2.40 -20.46
CA PRO A 137 -2.30 1.48 -21.40
C PRO A 137 -0.88 1.87 -21.84
N ALA A 138 -0.57 3.17 -21.84
CA ALA A 138 0.78 3.66 -22.16
C ALA A 138 1.78 3.37 -21.02
N VAL A 139 1.35 3.50 -19.76
CA VAL A 139 2.15 3.21 -18.58
C VAL A 139 2.39 1.70 -18.47
N GLU A 140 1.34 0.89 -18.65
CA GLU A 140 1.44 -0.57 -18.63
C GLU A 140 2.44 -1.09 -19.68
N ARG A 141 2.33 -0.63 -20.93
CA ARG A 141 3.31 -1.01 -21.98
C ARG A 141 4.72 -0.63 -21.60
N MET A 142 4.92 0.54 -20.98
CA MET A 142 6.22 1.00 -20.55
C MET A 142 6.78 0.14 -19.40
N PHE A 143 5.93 -0.19 -18.43
CA PHE A 143 6.29 -1.05 -17.31
C PHE A 143 6.68 -2.45 -17.79
N ARG A 144 5.88 -3.09 -18.65
CA ARG A 144 6.21 -4.39 -19.26
C ARG A 144 7.51 -4.35 -20.09
N ALA A 145 7.72 -3.28 -20.84
CA ALA A 145 8.96 -3.10 -21.59
C ALA A 145 10.19 -2.97 -20.68
N ALA A 146 10.03 -2.32 -19.52
CA ALA A 146 11.10 -2.23 -18.53
C ALA A 146 11.37 -3.57 -17.82
N LEU A 147 10.32 -4.32 -17.50
CA LEU A 147 10.42 -5.67 -16.93
C LEU A 147 11.12 -6.67 -17.87
N ALA A 148 11.04 -6.47 -19.17
CA ALA A 148 11.70 -7.30 -20.19
C ALA A 148 13.21 -7.04 -20.32
N LEU A 149 13.76 -6.00 -19.67
CA LEU A 149 15.17 -5.70 -19.69
C LEU A 149 15.98 -6.71 -18.88
N ARG A 150 17.20 -6.99 -19.32
CA ARG A 150 18.11 -7.89 -18.59
C ARG A 150 18.75 -7.22 -17.38
N GLU A 151 18.87 -5.89 -17.42
CA GLU A 151 19.52 -5.11 -16.38
C GLU A 151 18.95 -3.69 -16.31
N GLY A 152 19.04 -3.10 -15.14
CA GLY A 152 18.60 -1.75 -14.87
C GLY A 152 17.80 -1.65 -13.59
N LEU A 153 17.38 -0.42 -13.26
CA LEU A 153 16.59 -0.14 -12.08
C LEU A 153 15.20 0.37 -12.49
N ILE A 154 14.19 -0.28 -11.96
CA ILE A 154 12.77 0.12 -12.01
C ILE A 154 12.41 0.65 -10.63
N LEU A 155 11.97 1.91 -10.56
CA LEU A 155 11.58 2.55 -9.30
C LEU A 155 10.08 2.82 -9.27
N THR A 156 9.45 2.51 -8.12
CA THR A 156 8.14 3.03 -7.79
C THR A 156 8.26 4.01 -6.62
N THR A 157 7.58 5.15 -6.69
CA THR A 157 7.63 6.18 -5.65
C THR A 157 6.24 6.64 -5.22
N GLY A 158 6.15 7.21 -4.03
CA GLY A 158 4.91 7.71 -3.43
C GLY A 158 4.87 7.49 -1.91
N PRO A 159 3.87 8.01 -1.20
CA PRO A 159 3.71 7.82 0.24
C PRO A 159 3.40 6.38 0.61
N THR A 160 3.37 6.13 1.91
CA THR A 160 2.89 4.85 2.45
C THR A 160 1.44 4.61 2.04
N GLY A 161 1.13 3.40 1.60
CA GLY A 161 -0.22 3.04 1.15
C GLY A 161 -0.57 3.45 -0.29
N SER A 162 0.36 4.01 -1.07
CA SER A 162 0.11 4.37 -2.49
C SER A 162 0.11 3.19 -3.46
N GLY A 163 0.33 1.96 -2.99
CA GLY A 163 0.29 0.75 -3.81
C GLY A 163 1.62 0.35 -4.45
N LYS A 164 2.75 0.94 -4.04
CA LYS A 164 4.09 0.63 -4.58
C LYS A 164 4.41 -0.87 -4.55
N THR A 165 4.26 -1.48 -3.38
CA THR A 165 4.53 -2.91 -3.19
C THR A 165 3.65 -3.79 -4.08
N THR A 166 2.36 -3.43 -4.22
CA THR A 166 1.43 -4.15 -5.11
C THR A 166 1.91 -4.12 -6.56
N THR A 167 2.37 -2.97 -7.04
CA THR A 167 2.93 -2.81 -8.40
C THR A 167 4.20 -3.62 -8.59
N LEU A 168 5.12 -3.58 -7.62
CA LEU A 168 6.36 -4.36 -7.71
C LEU A 168 6.08 -5.86 -7.64
N TYR A 169 5.16 -6.30 -6.79
CA TYR A 169 4.77 -7.72 -6.71
C TYR A 169 4.08 -8.21 -7.99
N ALA A 170 3.24 -7.38 -8.62
CA ALA A 170 2.69 -7.70 -9.93
C ALA A 170 3.80 -7.84 -10.99
N GLY A 171 4.82 -6.98 -10.93
CA GLY A 171 6.02 -7.11 -11.76
C GLY A 171 6.79 -8.39 -11.48
N LEU A 172 7.01 -8.73 -10.20
CA LEU A 172 7.66 -10.00 -9.82
C LEU A 172 6.85 -11.21 -10.28
N GLY A 173 5.52 -11.20 -10.11
CA GLY A 173 4.63 -12.26 -10.57
C GLY A 173 4.72 -12.48 -12.09
N HIS A 174 4.81 -11.39 -12.85
CA HIS A 174 5.02 -11.43 -14.30
C HIS A 174 6.39 -12.02 -14.70
N LEU A 175 7.42 -11.80 -13.87
CA LEU A 175 8.80 -12.25 -14.12
C LEU A 175 9.09 -13.64 -13.54
N ASN A 176 8.19 -14.20 -12.72
CA ASN A 176 8.42 -15.43 -11.95
C ASN A 176 8.26 -16.69 -12.81
N GLU A 177 9.29 -16.95 -13.60
CA GLU A 177 9.41 -18.11 -14.49
C GLU A 177 10.48 -19.07 -13.97
N GLU A 178 10.40 -20.35 -14.34
CA GLU A 178 11.28 -21.42 -13.82
C GLU A 178 12.78 -21.19 -14.03
N TYR A 179 13.12 -20.47 -15.10
CA TYR A 179 14.51 -20.19 -15.48
C TYR A 179 15.06 -18.88 -14.91
N ARG A 180 14.29 -18.19 -14.05
CA ARG A 180 14.73 -16.93 -13.42
C ARG A 180 14.87 -17.08 -11.92
N LYS A 181 16.00 -16.62 -11.41
CA LYS A 181 16.25 -16.51 -9.97
C LYS A 181 15.83 -15.16 -9.47
N ILE A 182 14.77 -15.12 -8.63
CA ILE A 182 14.28 -13.90 -8.01
C ILE A 182 14.62 -13.90 -6.52
N VAL A 183 15.25 -12.83 -6.04
CA VAL A 183 15.59 -12.66 -4.62
C VAL A 183 15.13 -11.28 -4.16
N THR A 184 14.50 -11.20 -2.98
CA THR A 184 13.99 -9.95 -2.43
C THR A 184 14.54 -9.67 -1.03
N ALA A 185 14.63 -8.40 -0.64
CA ALA A 185 14.87 -7.94 0.71
C ALA A 185 13.72 -6.99 1.12
N GLU A 186 13.01 -7.30 2.20
CA GLU A 186 11.74 -6.64 2.54
C GLU A 186 11.58 -6.41 4.04
N ASP A 187 10.92 -5.31 4.43
CA ASP A 187 10.67 -4.91 5.81
C ASP A 187 9.19 -4.47 6.03
N PRO A 188 8.33 -5.42 6.36
CA PRO A 188 8.48 -6.88 6.31
C PRO A 188 8.05 -7.46 4.94
N VAL A 189 8.20 -8.79 4.77
CA VAL A 189 7.58 -9.52 3.66
C VAL A 189 6.06 -9.44 3.80
N GLU A 190 5.39 -8.85 2.80
CA GLU A 190 3.92 -8.68 2.84
C GLU A 190 3.19 -9.98 2.50
N TYR A 191 3.59 -10.64 1.43
CA TYR A 191 3.02 -11.91 0.97
C TYR A 191 4.14 -12.87 0.56
N ARG A 192 3.94 -14.16 0.82
CA ARG A 192 4.86 -15.18 0.33
C ARG A 192 4.57 -15.50 -1.13
N MET A 193 5.62 -15.53 -1.94
CA MET A 193 5.55 -15.89 -3.35
C MET A 193 6.34 -17.20 -3.59
N GLU A 194 5.72 -18.15 -4.28
CA GLU A 194 6.43 -19.37 -4.68
C GLU A 194 7.62 -19.04 -5.60
N ARG A 195 8.71 -19.78 -5.49
CA ARG A 195 9.96 -19.61 -6.26
C ARG A 195 10.69 -18.28 -6.06
N VAL A 196 10.20 -17.39 -5.22
CA VAL A 196 10.89 -16.14 -4.83
C VAL A 196 11.58 -16.34 -3.50
N GLN A 197 12.87 -16.02 -3.43
CA GLN A 197 13.64 -16.08 -2.18
C GLN A 197 13.51 -14.73 -1.45
N GLN A 198 12.60 -14.66 -0.49
CA GLN A 198 12.26 -13.42 0.23
C GLN A 198 13.01 -13.36 1.55
N ILE A 199 13.88 -12.35 1.70
CA ILE A 199 14.74 -12.15 2.86
C ILE A 199 14.12 -11.04 3.73
N PRO A 200 13.63 -11.36 4.95
CA PRO A 200 13.19 -10.33 5.87
C PRO A 200 14.38 -9.52 6.40
N VAL A 201 14.24 -8.20 6.41
CA VAL A 201 15.16 -7.24 7.01
C VAL A 201 14.45 -6.46 8.11
N GLY A 202 15.19 -5.67 8.90
CA GLY A 202 14.67 -4.86 10.00
C GLY A 202 15.34 -5.21 11.34
N GLU A 203 15.02 -4.44 12.37
CA GLU A 203 15.68 -4.52 13.70
C GLU A 203 15.62 -5.92 14.29
N GLY A 204 14.47 -6.59 14.23
CA GLY A 204 14.29 -7.95 14.76
C GLY A 204 15.13 -9.03 14.07
N THR A 205 15.66 -8.76 12.86
CA THR A 205 16.48 -9.71 12.09
C THR A 205 17.98 -9.43 12.17
N GLY A 206 18.37 -8.25 12.66
CA GLY A 206 19.75 -7.74 12.62
C GLY A 206 20.30 -7.51 11.21
N ARG A 207 19.43 -7.46 10.18
CA ARG A 207 19.80 -7.24 8.78
C ARG A 207 19.28 -5.90 8.28
N THR A 208 20.11 -5.17 7.55
CA THR A 208 19.73 -3.96 6.81
C THR A 208 19.48 -4.29 5.33
N PHE A 209 18.79 -3.39 4.60
CA PHE A 209 18.66 -3.52 3.14
C PHE A 209 20.02 -3.63 2.45
N HIS A 210 21.01 -2.84 2.85
CA HIS A 210 22.36 -2.89 2.31
C HIS A 210 23.03 -4.26 2.53
N THR A 211 23.02 -4.78 3.76
CA THR A 211 23.64 -6.08 4.06
C THR A 211 22.94 -7.24 3.35
N ALA A 212 21.62 -7.20 3.26
CA ALA A 212 20.83 -8.18 2.51
C ALA A 212 21.17 -8.13 1.01
N LEU A 213 21.18 -6.94 0.40
CA LEU A 213 21.50 -6.76 -1.02
C LEU A 213 22.89 -7.30 -1.38
N ARG A 214 23.91 -7.02 -0.55
CA ARG A 214 25.26 -7.59 -0.75
C ARG A 214 25.27 -9.12 -0.68
N ALA A 215 24.43 -9.72 0.15
CA ALA A 215 24.31 -11.18 0.21
C ALA A 215 23.56 -11.72 -1.03
N MET A 216 22.50 -11.05 -1.46
CA MET A 216 21.68 -11.42 -2.62
C MET A 216 22.52 -11.46 -3.90
N MET A 217 23.41 -10.48 -4.13
CA MET A 217 24.32 -10.45 -5.30
C MET A 217 25.25 -11.67 -5.40
N ARG A 218 25.43 -12.45 -4.33
CA ARG A 218 26.20 -13.71 -4.34
C ARG A 218 25.35 -14.97 -4.47
N GLN A 219 24.06 -14.80 -4.71
CA GLN A 219 23.08 -15.87 -4.87
C GLN A 219 22.71 -16.15 -6.33
N ASP A 220 23.51 -15.63 -7.28
CA ASP A 220 23.27 -15.77 -8.72
C ASP A 220 21.85 -15.31 -9.13
N PRO A 221 21.41 -14.09 -8.76
CA PRO A 221 20.08 -13.62 -9.06
C PRO A 221 20.00 -13.04 -10.47
N ASP A 222 18.88 -13.25 -11.17
CA ASP A 222 18.53 -12.49 -12.37
C ASP A 222 17.79 -11.21 -12.00
N ILE A 223 16.92 -11.31 -10.96
CA ILE A 223 16.05 -10.25 -10.52
C ILE A 223 16.19 -10.03 -9.02
N ILE A 224 16.36 -8.78 -8.64
CA ILE A 224 16.52 -8.35 -7.26
C ILE A 224 15.40 -7.35 -6.93
N LEU A 225 14.66 -7.57 -5.82
CA LEU A 225 13.82 -6.53 -5.26
C LEU A 225 14.43 -6.04 -3.94
N VAL A 226 14.64 -4.73 -3.85
CA VAL A 226 14.96 -4.03 -2.62
C VAL A 226 13.71 -3.29 -2.18
N GLY A 227 13.11 -3.69 -1.07
CA GLY A 227 11.81 -3.19 -0.61
C GLY A 227 11.75 -1.67 -0.63
N GLU A 228 12.80 -1.00 -0.13
CA GLU A 228 12.93 0.45 -0.25
C GLU A 228 14.38 0.92 -0.16
N ILE A 229 14.64 2.10 -0.73
CA ILE A 229 15.92 2.81 -0.66
C ILE A 229 15.76 3.97 0.33
N ARG A 230 16.41 3.84 1.51
CA ARG A 230 16.37 4.86 2.58
C ARG A 230 17.69 5.60 2.76
N ASP A 231 18.79 4.99 2.37
CA ASP A 231 20.15 5.46 2.64
C ASP A 231 21.05 5.36 1.41
N GLN A 232 22.19 6.07 1.48
CA GLN A 232 23.17 6.14 0.40
C GLN A 232 23.77 4.77 0.05
N GLU A 233 24.07 3.95 1.05
CA GLU A 233 24.75 2.67 0.83
C GLU A 233 23.83 1.71 0.04
N THR A 234 22.55 1.64 0.43
CA THR A 234 21.54 0.87 -0.29
C THR A 234 21.32 1.41 -1.70
N ALA A 235 21.21 2.76 -1.85
CA ALA A 235 21.03 3.41 -3.15
C ALA A 235 22.15 3.06 -4.13
N VAL A 236 23.39 3.29 -3.73
CA VAL A 236 24.57 3.03 -4.58
C VAL A 236 24.69 1.54 -4.91
N ALA A 237 24.43 0.65 -3.95
CA ALA A 237 24.49 -0.80 -4.18
C ALA A 237 23.41 -1.27 -5.16
N ALA A 238 22.17 -0.79 -5.04
CA ALA A 238 21.07 -1.10 -5.95
C ALA A 238 21.34 -0.62 -7.38
N MET A 239 21.88 0.61 -7.53
CA MET A 239 22.27 1.16 -8.82
C MET A 239 23.37 0.32 -9.48
N ARG A 240 24.42 -0.06 -8.72
CA ARG A 240 25.51 -0.90 -9.22
C ARG A 240 25.01 -2.28 -9.66
N ALA A 241 24.13 -2.91 -8.88
CA ALA A 241 23.50 -4.17 -9.26
C ALA A 241 22.77 -4.03 -10.62
N GLY A 242 21.98 -2.93 -10.79
CA GLY A 242 21.29 -2.62 -12.04
C GLY A 242 22.21 -2.27 -13.23
N MET A 243 23.51 -2.07 -13.01
CA MET A 243 24.52 -1.84 -14.07
C MET A 243 25.36 -3.08 -14.38
N THR A 244 25.22 -4.15 -13.60
CA THR A 244 26.05 -5.35 -13.66
C THR A 244 25.27 -6.63 -13.94
N GLY A 245 24.27 -6.53 -14.82
CA GLY A 245 23.54 -7.69 -15.35
C GLY A 245 22.30 -8.09 -14.56
N HIS A 246 21.85 -7.31 -13.57
CA HIS A 246 20.67 -7.61 -12.77
C HIS A 246 19.52 -6.64 -13.05
N LEU A 247 18.30 -7.15 -13.14
CA LEU A 247 17.12 -6.30 -13.12
C LEU A 247 16.74 -6.02 -11.64
N VAL A 248 16.84 -4.76 -11.24
CA VAL A 248 16.56 -4.33 -9.87
C VAL A 248 15.21 -3.59 -9.82
N LEU A 249 14.35 -3.98 -8.90
CA LEU A 249 13.10 -3.31 -8.59
C LEU A 249 13.21 -2.71 -7.18
N SER A 250 12.76 -1.48 -6.98
CA SER A 250 12.78 -0.87 -5.64
C SER A 250 11.71 0.20 -5.46
N THR A 251 11.51 0.60 -4.20
CA THR A 251 10.68 1.75 -3.87
C THR A 251 11.50 2.90 -3.31
N LEU A 252 10.93 4.08 -3.42
CA LEU A 252 11.46 5.32 -2.84
C LEU A 252 10.28 6.16 -2.31
N HIS A 253 10.55 7.04 -1.36
CA HIS A 253 9.58 8.05 -0.93
C HIS A 253 9.91 9.38 -1.60
N ALA A 254 9.10 9.76 -2.59
CA ALA A 254 9.12 11.08 -3.24
C ALA A 254 7.72 11.38 -3.80
N ASN A 255 7.45 12.66 -4.05
CA ASN A 255 6.11 13.15 -4.40
C ASN A 255 5.76 12.95 -5.87
N SER A 256 6.74 13.03 -6.76
CA SER A 256 6.61 12.83 -8.20
C SER A 256 7.72 11.95 -8.74
N ALA A 257 7.66 11.58 -10.00
CA ALA A 257 8.73 10.83 -10.65
C ALA A 257 9.99 11.68 -10.88
N VAL A 258 9.84 13.01 -11.07
CA VAL A 258 10.97 13.94 -11.13
C VAL A 258 11.62 14.09 -9.76
N ASP A 259 10.82 14.23 -8.69
CA ASP A 259 11.35 14.35 -7.32
C ASP A 259 12.07 13.10 -6.86
N ALA A 260 11.66 11.92 -7.32
CA ALA A 260 12.37 10.68 -7.01
C ALA A 260 13.82 10.70 -7.52
N TYR A 261 14.07 11.34 -8.66
CA TYR A 261 15.42 11.54 -9.16
C TYR A 261 16.24 12.43 -8.21
N PHE A 262 15.70 13.59 -7.81
CA PHE A 262 16.40 14.49 -6.88
C PHE A 262 16.63 13.83 -5.52
N ARG A 263 15.66 13.06 -5.04
CA ARG A 263 15.81 12.30 -3.80
C ARG A 263 17.01 11.33 -3.84
N LEU A 264 17.25 10.69 -4.98
CA LEU A 264 18.43 9.83 -5.18
C LEU A 264 19.73 10.62 -5.24
N GLU A 265 19.73 11.81 -5.84
CA GLU A 265 20.87 12.73 -5.80
C GLU A 265 21.18 13.16 -4.36
N ASP A 266 20.17 13.53 -3.57
CA ASP A 266 20.29 13.90 -2.17
C ASP A 266 20.85 12.76 -1.30
N LEU A 267 20.53 11.51 -1.65
CA LEU A 267 21.13 10.32 -1.05
C LEU A 267 22.59 10.10 -1.51
N GLY A 268 23.17 11.01 -2.29
CA GLY A 268 24.55 10.97 -2.71
C GLY A 268 24.84 10.06 -3.91
N VAL A 269 23.85 9.67 -4.70
CA VAL A 269 24.07 8.90 -5.93
C VAL A 269 24.53 9.83 -7.05
N PRO A 270 25.70 9.62 -7.66
CA PRO A 270 26.18 10.45 -8.76
C PRO A 270 25.27 10.40 -9.99
N ARG A 271 25.07 11.54 -10.65
CA ARG A 271 24.18 11.66 -11.83
C ARG A 271 24.48 10.67 -12.95
N HIS A 272 25.75 10.40 -13.23
CA HIS A 272 26.13 9.45 -14.27
C HIS A 272 25.72 8.01 -13.94
N ILE A 273 25.70 7.65 -12.66
CA ILE A 273 25.20 6.34 -12.19
C ILE A 273 23.68 6.27 -12.33
N LEU A 274 22.96 7.34 -11.94
CA LEU A 274 21.51 7.43 -12.13
C LEU A 274 21.12 7.32 -13.60
N ALA A 275 21.81 8.06 -14.46
CA ALA A 275 21.60 8.04 -15.92
C ALA A 275 21.82 6.65 -16.55
N ALA A 276 22.75 5.87 -16.03
CA ALA A 276 23.08 4.54 -16.56
C ALA A 276 22.11 3.45 -16.02
N SER A 277 21.80 3.50 -14.72
CA SER A 277 21.07 2.42 -14.03
C SER A 277 19.56 2.55 -14.14
N VAL A 278 18.98 3.73 -13.93
CA VAL A 278 17.52 3.93 -13.90
C VAL A 278 16.93 3.79 -15.30
N LYS A 279 15.88 2.99 -15.44
CA LYS A 279 15.17 2.78 -16.73
C LYS A 279 13.82 3.49 -16.74
N ILE A 280 13.03 3.33 -15.68
CA ILE A 280 11.78 4.03 -15.48
C ILE A 280 11.60 4.41 -14.00
N ILE A 281 10.84 5.46 -13.78
CA ILE A 281 10.32 5.85 -12.46
C ILE A 281 8.80 5.95 -12.58
N ILE A 282 8.07 5.29 -11.68
CA ILE A 282 6.62 5.30 -11.61
C ILE A 282 6.20 5.92 -10.27
N ALA A 283 5.67 7.13 -10.30
CA ALA A 283 5.06 7.72 -9.12
C ALA A 283 3.59 7.29 -9.02
N GLN A 284 3.15 7.00 -7.79
CA GLN A 284 1.83 6.44 -7.52
C GLN A 284 1.11 7.15 -6.40
N ARG A 285 -0.22 7.28 -6.56
CA ARG A 285 -1.17 7.70 -5.53
C ARG A 285 -2.40 6.81 -5.60
N ILE A 286 -3.16 6.81 -4.51
CA ILE A 286 -4.45 6.13 -4.46
C ILE A 286 -5.54 7.17 -4.18
N ILE A 287 -6.56 7.21 -5.03
CA ILE A 287 -7.72 8.06 -4.90
C ILE A 287 -8.95 7.22 -4.59
N LYS A 288 -9.80 7.70 -3.69
CA LYS A 288 -11.08 7.07 -3.36
C LYS A 288 -12.10 7.35 -4.46
N ILE A 289 -12.87 6.34 -4.84
CA ILE A 289 -13.95 6.44 -5.84
C ILE A 289 -15.28 6.56 -5.11
N VAL A 290 -16.04 7.59 -5.44
CA VAL A 290 -17.34 7.88 -4.83
C VAL A 290 -18.30 6.72 -5.05
N CYS A 291 -19.10 6.40 -4.03
CA CYS A 291 -20.08 5.33 -4.10
C CYS A 291 -21.26 5.74 -5.02
N PRO A 292 -21.51 5.04 -6.13
CA PRO A 292 -22.56 5.41 -7.07
C PRO A 292 -23.98 5.23 -6.48
N HIS A 293 -24.13 4.38 -5.43
CA HIS A 293 -25.43 4.11 -4.82
C HIS A 293 -25.93 5.23 -3.91
N CYS A 294 -25.03 6.09 -3.38
CA CYS A 294 -25.41 7.17 -2.49
C CYS A 294 -24.82 8.53 -2.87
N ALA A 295 -24.20 8.61 -4.04
CA ALA A 295 -23.62 9.86 -4.56
C ALA A 295 -24.72 10.88 -4.87
N LYS A 296 -24.46 12.13 -4.49
CA LYS A 296 -25.29 13.30 -4.80
C LYS A 296 -24.42 14.43 -5.31
N GLU A 297 -24.95 15.22 -6.22
CA GLU A 297 -24.27 16.44 -6.67
C GLU A 297 -24.26 17.47 -5.54
N GLN A 298 -23.11 18.05 -5.29
CA GLN A 298 -22.89 19.14 -4.34
C GLN A 298 -21.95 20.18 -4.96
N PRO A 299 -21.96 21.43 -4.52
CA PRO A 299 -20.93 22.40 -4.94
C PRO A 299 -19.52 21.84 -4.67
N VAL A 300 -18.58 22.18 -5.54
CA VAL A 300 -17.17 21.77 -5.37
C VAL A 300 -16.62 22.36 -4.07
N GLU A 301 -16.02 21.51 -3.23
CA GLU A 301 -15.52 21.90 -1.91
C GLU A 301 -14.17 22.63 -1.99
N PHE A 302 -13.28 22.21 -2.91
CA PHE A 302 -11.92 22.76 -3.07
C PHE A 302 -11.67 23.22 -4.51
N PRO A 303 -12.32 24.31 -4.98
CA PRO A 303 -12.16 24.80 -6.36
C PRO A 303 -10.74 25.32 -6.66
N GLU A 304 -10.01 25.80 -5.63
CA GLU A 304 -8.64 26.27 -5.75
C GLU A 304 -7.67 25.19 -6.25
N PHE A 305 -7.96 23.94 -6.00
CA PHE A 305 -7.13 22.84 -6.47
C PHE A 305 -7.15 22.71 -8.00
N PHE A 306 -8.26 23.10 -8.64
CA PHE A 306 -8.37 23.14 -10.10
C PHE A 306 -7.59 24.32 -10.67
N THR A 307 -7.75 25.50 -10.07
CA THR A 307 -7.12 26.72 -10.56
C THR A 307 -5.60 26.69 -10.43
N SER A 308 -5.05 26.03 -9.40
CA SER A 308 -3.59 25.86 -9.25
C SER A 308 -2.97 25.05 -10.39
N TRP A 309 -3.76 24.20 -11.06
CA TRP A 309 -3.34 23.43 -12.24
C TRP A 309 -3.80 24.03 -13.57
N GLY A 310 -4.28 25.29 -13.55
CA GLY A 310 -4.76 26.01 -14.72
C GLY A 310 -6.03 25.38 -15.36
N MET A 311 -6.82 24.67 -14.53
CA MET A 311 -8.09 24.06 -14.95
C MET A 311 -9.26 24.85 -14.37
N GLU A 312 -10.36 24.92 -15.11
CA GLU A 312 -11.60 25.50 -14.62
C GLU A 312 -12.31 24.49 -13.70
N PRO A 313 -12.66 24.90 -12.44
CA PRO A 313 -13.40 24.02 -11.54
C PRO A 313 -14.82 23.79 -12.06
N PRO A 314 -15.37 22.57 -11.94
CA PRO A 314 -16.78 22.34 -12.24
C PRO A 314 -17.67 23.03 -11.17
N GLU A 315 -18.91 23.35 -11.51
CA GLU A 315 -19.84 23.93 -10.53
C GLU A 315 -20.17 22.94 -9.41
N THR A 316 -20.28 21.65 -9.76
CA THR A 316 -20.66 20.59 -8.83
C THR A 316 -19.73 19.37 -8.96
N GLU A 317 -19.64 18.62 -7.87
CA GLU A 317 -18.96 17.33 -7.78
C GLU A 317 -19.87 16.29 -7.13
N MET A 318 -19.49 14.99 -7.25
CA MET A 318 -20.23 13.90 -6.62
C MET A 318 -19.71 13.62 -5.20
N VAL A 319 -20.60 13.65 -4.21
CA VAL A 319 -20.28 13.36 -2.81
C VAL A 319 -21.15 12.19 -2.31
N GLY A 320 -20.53 11.15 -1.78
CA GLY A 320 -21.23 9.99 -1.23
C GLY A 320 -21.80 10.28 0.17
N ALA A 321 -23.10 10.15 0.33
CA ALA A 321 -23.79 10.37 1.62
C ALA A 321 -23.55 9.24 2.65
N GLY A 322 -23.06 8.07 2.20
CA GLY A 322 -22.97 6.85 2.99
C GLY A 322 -24.23 5.98 2.87
N CYS A 323 -24.04 4.68 2.59
CA CYS A 323 -25.09 3.68 2.53
C CYS A 323 -24.53 2.30 2.86
N ASP A 324 -25.37 1.26 2.90
CA ASP A 324 -24.94 -0.11 3.21
C ASP A 324 -23.91 -0.65 2.20
N ALA A 325 -24.05 -0.32 0.90
CA ALA A 325 -23.14 -0.76 -0.13
C ALA A 325 -21.70 -0.26 0.10
N CYS A 326 -21.52 0.93 0.67
CA CYS A 326 -20.22 1.50 0.99
C CYS A 326 -19.89 1.45 2.50
N SER A 327 -20.65 0.69 3.30
CA SER A 327 -20.49 0.61 4.76
C SER A 327 -20.45 2.00 5.44
N GLY A 328 -21.24 2.95 4.93
CA GLY A 328 -21.41 4.30 5.48
C GLY A 328 -20.27 5.29 5.15
N VAL A 329 -19.23 4.90 4.40
CA VAL A 329 -18.06 5.78 4.15
C VAL A 329 -18.22 6.72 2.96
N GLY A 330 -19.25 6.52 2.11
CA GLY A 330 -19.48 7.35 0.93
C GLY A 330 -18.59 7.04 -0.29
N TYR A 331 -17.63 6.13 -0.15
CA TYR A 331 -16.75 5.65 -1.21
C TYR A 331 -16.88 4.14 -1.37
N ILE A 332 -16.75 3.63 -2.61
CA ILE A 332 -16.95 2.20 -2.90
C ILE A 332 -15.65 1.44 -3.14
N SER A 333 -14.63 2.12 -3.64
CA SER A 333 -13.34 1.52 -3.99
C SER A 333 -12.21 2.55 -3.95
N ARG A 334 -11.02 2.09 -4.31
CA ARG A 334 -9.84 2.94 -4.52
C ARG A 334 -9.29 2.68 -5.90
N MET A 335 -8.77 3.72 -6.55
CA MET A 335 -8.10 3.66 -7.84
C MET A 335 -6.66 4.14 -7.71
N ALA A 336 -5.71 3.41 -8.28
CA ALA A 336 -4.34 3.85 -8.36
C ALA A 336 -4.16 4.84 -9.53
N LEU A 337 -3.43 5.91 -9.26
CA LEU A 337 -2.96 6.86 -10.27
C LEU A 337 -1.48 6.62 -10.52
N PHE A 338 -1.07 6.79 -11.75
CA PHE A 338 0.29 6.54 -12.18
C PHE A 338 0.85 7.71 -12.98
N GLU A 339 2.03 8.16 -12.60
CA GLU A 339 2.87 9.08 -13.34
C GLU A 339 4.16 8.33 -13.70
N CYS A 340 4.49 8.20 -14.98
CA CYS A 340 5.60 7.37 -15.42
C CYS A 340 6.57 8.15 -16.30
N ILE A 341 7.84 8.16 -15.91
CA ILE A 341 8.93 8.76 -16.68
C ILE A 341 9.88 7.65 -17.14
N ARG A 342 10.21 7.66 -18.41
CA ARG A 342 11.27 6.83 -19.00
C ARG A 342 12.59 7.62 -19.05
N MET A 343 13.69 6.97 -18.74
CA MET A 343 15.04 7.50 -18.87
C MET A 343 15.48 7.49 -20.34
N THR A 344 14.97 8.45 -21.14
CA THR A 344 15.39 8.65 -22.53
C THR A 344 16.74 9.37 -22.61
N LYS A 345 17.33 9.53 -23.80
CA LYS A 345 18.54 10.30 -23.98
C LYS A 345 18.31 11.76 -23.58
N GLU A 346 17.22 12.35 -24.06
CA GLU A 346 16.84 13.73 -23.75
C GLU A 346 16.64 13.94 -22.26
N PHE A 347 16.05 12.95 -21.53
CA PHE A 347 15.87 13.04 -20.09
C PHE A 347 17.22 12.93 -19.36
N ARG A 348 18.13 12.07 -19.82
CA ARG A 348 19.50 11.99 -19.27
C ARG A 348 20.27 13.30 -19.47
N ASP A 349 20.13 13.94 -20.62
CA ASP A 349 20.79 15.22 -20.92
C ASP A 349 20.25 16.38 -20.07
N ALA A 350 19.01 16.27 -19.57
CA ALA A 350 18.35 17.24 -18.70
C ALA A 350 18.61 17.03 -17.19
N LEU A 351 19.31 15.95 -16.80
CA LEU A 351 19.51 15.60 -15.39
C LEU A 351 20.19 16.71 -14.60
N GLY A 352 19.60 17.06 -13.46
CA GLY A 352 20.06 18.10 -12.55
C GLY A 352 19.48 19.49 -12.80
N ASP A 353 18.68 19.64 -13.85
CA ASP A 353 17.84 20.82 -14.08
C ASP A 353 16.36 20.41 -13.99
N ARG A 354 15.69 20.77 -12.88
CA ARG A 354 14.30 20.40 -12.58
C ARG A 354 13.36 20.83 -13.69
N GLU A 355 13.49 22.06 -14.19
CA GLU A 355 12.60 22.59 -15.24
C GLU A 355 12.85 21.89 -16.58
N ALA A 356 14.10 21.62 -16.91
CA ALA A 356 14.44 20.89 -18.13
C ALA A 356 13.91 19.44 -18.06
N MET A 357 14.08 18.76 -16.93
CA MET A 357 13.54 17.42 -16.69
C MET A 357 12.01 17.41 -16.81
N GLN A 358 11.31 18.39 -16.22
CA GLN A 358 9.87 18.51 -16.32
C GLN A 358 9.43 18.74 -17.76
N ARG A 359 10.06 19.66 -18.49
CA ARG A 359 9.77 19.89 -19.93
C ARG A 359 9.96 18.64 -20.79
N VAL A 360 10.96 17.82 -20.48
CA VAL A 360 11.18 16.57 -21.20
C VAL A 360 10.14 15.52 -20.79
N ALA A 361 9.80 15.43 -19.50
CA ALA A 361 8.75 14.54 -19.02
C ALA A 361 7.39 14.83 -19.71
N ASP A 362 6.98 16.11 -19.75
CA ASP A 362 5.72 16.55 -20.37
C ASP A 362 5.59 16.16 -21.85
N ARG A 363 6.70 15.91 -22.55
CA ARG A 363 6.71 15.47 -23.94
C ARG A 363 6.63 13.94 -24.09
N GLN A 364 6.77 13.19 -23.00
CA GLN A 364 6.70 11.73 -23.07
C GLN A 364 5.22 11.27 -23.17
N PRO A 365 4.87 10.42 -24.14
CA PRO A 365 3.45 10.05 -24.38
C PRO A 365 2.74 9.36 -23.21
N GLN A 366 3.51 8.70 -22.35
CA GLN A 366 2.98 8.01 -21.17
C GLN A 366 2.90 8.90 -19.91
N TYR A 367 3.54 10.07 -19.95
CA TYR A 367 3.59 10.96 -18.79
C TYR A 367 2.29 11.75 -18.65
N GLN A 368 1.71 11.69 -17.48
CA GLN A 368 0.63 12.57 -17.05
C GLN A 368 0.85 12.87 -15.57
N PRO A 369 0.87 14.14 -15.15
CA PRO A 369 0.95 14.49 -13.75
C PRO A 369 -0.18 13.87 -12.95
N LEU A 370 0.14 13.35 -11.75
CA LEU A 370 -0.84 12.70 -10.87
C LEU A 370 -2.03 13.61 -10.57
N ALA A 371 -1.76 14.89 -10.26
CA ALA A 371 -2.81 15.87 -9.97
C ALA A 371 -3.76 16.06 -11.16
N LYS A 372 -3.23 16.21 -12.37
CA LYS A 372 -4.05 16.38 -13.58
C LYS A 372 -4.93 15.15 -13.85
N THR A 373 -4.40 13.95 -13.63
CA THR A 373 -5.17 12.71 -13.75
C THR A 373 -6.29 12.67 -12.70
N ALA A 374 -6.01 13.06 -11.46
CA ALA A 374 -6.98 13.11 -10.37
C ALA A 374 -8.10 14.13 -10.65
N LEU A 375 -7.76 15.35 -11.09
CA LEU A 375 -8.71 16.38 -11.46
C LEU A 375 -9.67 15.92 -12.57
N ASN A 376 -9.15 15.22 -13.57
CA ASN A 376 -9.97 14.62 -14.62
C ASN A 376 -10.98 13.60 -14.08
N LEU A 377 -10.64 12.87 -12.99
CA LEU A 377 -11.60 11.94 -12.37
C LEU A 377 -12.76 12.68 -11.67
N VAL A 378 -12.53 13.88 -11.13
CA VAL A 378 -13.62 14.71 -10.61
C VAL A 378 -14.52 15.19 -11.73
N LEU A 379 -13.96 15.69 -12.84
CA LEU A 379 -14.72 16.09 -14.04
C LEU A 379 -15.54 14.91 -14.61
N GLN A 380 -15.04 13.68 -14.49
CA GLN A 380 -15.75 12.45 -14.87
C GLN A 380 -16.77 11.99 -13.82
N LYS A 381 -16.97 12.72 -12.72
CA LYS A 381 -17.88 12.39 -11.61
C LYS A 381 -17.55 11.06 -10.92
N LYS A 382 -16.29 10.61 -10.94
CA LYS A 382 -15.83 9.37 -10.32
C LYS A 382 -15.35 9.57 -8.89
N THR A 383 -14.87 10.77 -8.58
CA THR A 383 -14.34 11.15 -7.26
C THR A 383 -14.72 12.60 -6.96
N ASN A 384 -14.23 13.16 -5.87
CA ASN A 384 -14.46 14.55 -5.47
C ASN A 384 -13.17 15.25 -5.03
N SER A 385 -13.22 16.58 -4.91
CA SER A 385 -12.07 17.40 -4.56
C SER A 385 -11.50 17.06 -3.17
N ARG A 386 -12.34 16.69 -2.20
CA ARG A 386 -11.88 16.22 -0.88
C ARG A 386 -11.01 14.96 -0.99
N ALA A 387 -11.42 13.96 -1.78
CA ALA A 387 -10.63 12.76 -2.00
C ALA A 387 -9.30 13.06 -2.71
N LEU A 388 -9.25 14.11 -3.55
CA LEU A 388 -8.01 14.58 -4.16
C LEU A 388 -7.07 15.17 -3.13
N VAL A 389 -7.55 16.10 -2.30
CA VAL A 389 -6.74 16.71 -1.23
C VAL A 389 -6.17 15.63 -0.31
N GLU A 390 -7.01 14.70 0.15
CA GLU A 390 -6.55 13.58 1.01
C GLU A 390 -5.52 12.66 0.31
N GLY A 391 -5.65 12.42 -0.99
CA GLY A 391 -4.78 11.50 -1.73
C GLY A 391 -3.51 12.14 -2.31
N LEU A 392 -3.49 13.48 -2.45
CA LEU A 392 -2.40 14.24 -3.08
C LEU A 392 -1.76 15.27 -2.14
N SER A 393 -2.17 15.36 -0.87
CA SER A 393 -1.69 16.36 0.10
C SER A 393 -0.16 16.48 0.21
N ASP A 394 0.56 15.44 -0.20
CA ASP A 394 2.04 15.41 -0.20
C ASP A 394 2.63 15.60 -1.62
N ALA A 395 1.81 15.96 -2.61
CA ALA A 395 2.23 16.02 -4.02
C ALA A 395 2.50 17.44 -4.53
N GLU A 396 2.50 18.45 -3.62
CA GLU A 396 2.85 19.85 -3.92
C GLU A 396 4.35 20.15 -3.74
#